data_206baf1c4f7d7f9df938c74009e53bb0
#
_entry.id   206baf1c4f7d7f9df938c74009e53bb0
#
_cell.length_a   1.000
_cell.length_b   1.000
_cell.length_c   1.000
_cell.angle_alpha   90.00
_cell.angle_beta   90.00
_cell.angle_gamma   90.00
#
_symmetry.space_group_name_H-M   'P 1'
#
loop_
_entity.id
_entity.type
_entity.pdbx_description
1 polymer ?
#
loop_
_entity_poly.entity_id
_entity_poly.type
_entity_poly.pdbx_seq_one_letter_code
_entity_poly.pdbx_strand_id
1 'polypeptide(L)'
;MERSERIGDVVLSVEGVSLSFGGVRALDDVSLEVREREICAVIGPNGAGKSSLLNVINAVYRPQKGAVRFLFKGVERRPSHPQAAARIGVARTFQNIALFKGMSALDNLMTGHYLKMHSTLLEQALYWGRGQREEIRHRRKVEEVIDFLQIEAIRKTPVGRLPYGLQKRVELGRALAAEPRLLLLDEPMAGMNLEEKQDMCRFILDVNDQFDTTIVLIEHDMAVVMDISDRVAVLDYGRKIADGPPGDVRGNPKVIEAYLGVAS
;
A
#
# COMPACT_ATOMS: atom_id res chain seq x y z
N MET A 1 -19.60 3.81 -15.86
CA MET A 1 -19.72 4.45 -14.53
C MET A 1 -18.39 5.12 -14.28
N GLU A 2 -18.36 6.42 -14.13
CA GLU A 2 -17.10 7.13 -13.87
C GLU A 2 -16.53 6.66 -12.53
N ARG A 3 -15.21 6.59 -12.44
CA ARG A 3 -14.50 6.10 -11.25
C ARG A 3 -14.89 6.88 -9.97
N SER A 4 -15.13 8.18 -10.11
CA SER A 4 -15.57 9.09 -9.03
C SER A 4 -16.90 8.68 -8.39
N GLU A 5 -17.82 8.02 -9.14
CA GLU A 5 -19.13 7.58 -8.62
C GLU A 5 -19.04 6.35 -7.68
N ARG A 6 -17.87 5.71 -7.63
CA ARG A 6 -17.64 4.49 -6.82
C ARG A 6 -16.96 4.78 -5.48
N ILE A 7 -16.45 6.00 -5.30
CA ILE A 7 -15.78 6.41 -4.06
C ILE A 7 -16.81 6.53 -2.93
N GLY A 8 -16.56 5.78 -1.85
CA GLY A 8 -17.45 5.70 -0.71
C GLY A 8 -17.08 6.61 0.47
N ASP A 9 -17.38 6.15 1.67
CA ASP A 9 -17.12 6.86 2.92
C ASP A 9 -15.63 6.92 3.27
N VAL A 10 -15.25 7.78 4.22
CA VAL A 10 -13.88 7.85 4.76
C VAL A 10 -13.53 6.53 5.46
N VAL A 11 -12.44 5.89 5.05
CA VAL A 11 -11.92 4.66 5.66
C VAL A 11 -10.62 4.86 6.43
N LEU A 12 -9.87 5.92 6.10
CA LEU A 12 -8.67 6.35 6.82
C LEU A 12 -8.76 7.84 7.11
N SER A 13 -8.57 8.22 8.37
CA SER A 13 -8.42 9.60 8.81
C SER A 13 -7.11 9.77 9.57
N VAL A 14 -6.27 10.66 9.07
CA VAL A 14 -5.06 11.18 9.71
C VAL A 14 -5.36 12.59 10.17
N GLU A 15 -5.25 12.86 11.46
CA GLU A 15 -5.69 14.15 12.05
C GLU A 15 -4.55 14.81 12.82
N GLY A 16 -4.06 15.93 12.31
CA GLY A 16 -3.08 16.79 12.99
C GLY A 16 -1.78 16.09 13.39
N VAL A 17 -1.35 15.11 12.57
CA VAL A 17 -0.22 14.25 12.90
C VAL A 17 1.10 15.01 12.83
N SER A 18 1.85 14.98 13.94
CA SER A 18 3.22 15.50 14.01
C SER A 18 4.17 14.42 14.50
N LEU A 19 5.31 14.29 13.81
CA LEU A 19 6.35 13.31 14.10
C LEU A 19 7.73 13.93 13.96
N SER A 20 8.57 13.76 14.99
CA SER A 20 9.93 14.26 14.99
C SER A 20 10.91 13.16 15.43
N PHE A 21 12.10 13.18 14.84
CA PHE A 21 13.23 12.32 15.19
C PHE A 21 14.42 13.21 15.61
N GLY A 22 14.81 13.15 16.87
CA GLY A 22 15.79 14.10 17.40
C GLY A 22 15.33 15.54 17.17
N GLY A 23 16.11 16.36 16.48
CA GLY A 23 15.78 17.74 16.12
C GLY A 23 15.05 17.92 14.78
N VAL A 24 14.81 16.83 14.03
CA VAL A 24 14.24 16.89 12.68
C VAL A 24 12.73 16.59 12.75
N ARG A 25 11.92 17.56 12.27
CA ARG A 25 10.47 17.39 12.16
C ARG A 25 10.15 16.71 10.83
N ALA A 26 9.77 15.43 10.89
CA ALA A 26 9.43 14.63 9.72
C ALA A 26 7.99 14.84 9.24
N LEU A 27 7.05 15.10 10.17
CA LEU A 27 5.67 15.51 9.90
C LEU A 27 5.29 16.63 10.83
N ASP A 28 4.55 17.63 10.32
CA ASP A 28 4.14 18.83 11.03
C ASP A 28 2.68 19.14 10.72
N ASP A 29 1.78 18.76 11.63
CA ASP A 29 0.34 19.00 11.57
C ASP A 29 -0.32 18.48 10.29
N VAL A 30 0.03 17.24 9.89
CA VAL A 30 -0.50 16.61 8.67
C VAL A 30 -1.88 16.03 8.93
N SER A 31 -2.85 16.44 8.12
CA SER A 31 -4.20 15.87 8.09
C SER A 31 -4.53 15.37 6.69
N LEU A 32 -5.02 14.14 6.58
CA LEU A 32 -5.35 13.46 5.34
C LEU A 32 -6.51 12.50 5.58
N GLU A 33 -7.52 12.53 4.72
CA GLU A 33 -8.55 11.51 4.67
C GLU A 33 -8.37 10.66 3.41
N VAL A 34 -8.74 9.39 3.48
CA VAL A 34 -8.83 8.51 2.29
C VAL A 34 -10.17 7.81 2.34
N ARG A 35 -10.83 7.75 1.18
CA ARG A 35 -12.18 7.20 1.04
C ARG A 35 -12.14 5.77 0.53
N GLU A 36 -13.20 5.02 0.78
CA GLU A 36 -13.36 3.66 0.27
C GLU A 36 -13.25 3.63 -1.26
N ARG A 37 -12.45 2.69 -1.80
CA ARG A 37 -12.17 2.53 -3.23
C ARG A 37 -11.44 3.69 -3.90
N GLU A 38 -10.95 4.65 -3.14
CA GLU A 38 -10.12 5.73 -3.66
C GLU A 38 -8.68 5.25 -3.88
N ILE A 39 -8.06 5.69 -4.97
CA ILE A 39 -6.60 5.68 -5.14
C ILE A 39 -6.10 7.08 -4.79
N CYS A 40 -5.58 7.23 -3.57
CA CYS A 40 -5.02 8.48 -3.09
C CYS A 40 -3.49 8.42 -3.20
N ALA A 41 -2.90 9.24 -4.07
CA ALA A 41 -1.46 9.39 -4.15
C ALA A 41 -0.94 10.40 -3.13
N VAL A 42 0.22 10.09 -2.55
CA VAL A 42 0.98 11.01 -1.70
C VAL A 42 2.31 11.29 -2.38
N ILE A 43 2.50 12.52 -2.85
CA ILE A 43 3.68 12.95 -3.57
C ILE A 43 4.45 14.05 -2.83
N GLY A 44 5.60 14.42 -3.31
CA GLY A 44 6.45 15.49 -2.76
C GLY A 44 7.92 15.20 -2.98
N PRO A 45 8.79 16.20 -2.76
CA PRO A 45 10.24 16.06 -2.89
C PRO A 45 10.83 14.99 -1.96
N ASN A 46 12.09 14.64 -2.18
CA ASN A 46 12.82 13.77 -1.25
C ASN A 46 12.94 14.45 0.11
N GLY A 47 12.65 13.68 1.17
CA GLY A 47 12.63 14.24 2.53
C GLY A 47 11.33 14.94 2.92
N ALA A 48 10.31 15.04 2.05
CA ALA A 48 9.04 15.68 2.34
C ALA A 48 8.20 14.99 3.44
N GLY A 49 8.57 13.79 3.89
CA GLY A 49 7.86 13.07 4.97
C GLY A 49 6.94 11.94 4.49
N LYS A 50 6.89 11.63 3.20
CA LYS A 50 5.99 10.62 2.62
C LYS A 50 6.09 9.25 3.29
N SER A 51 7.29 8.66 3.36
CA SER A 51 7.51 7.36 4.02
C SER A 51 7.25 7.42 5.53
N SER A 52 7.49 8.58 6.17
CA SER A 52 7.13 8.79 7.58
C SER A 52 5.62 8.76 7.78
N LEU A 53 4.84 9.35 6.87
CA LEU A 53 3.38 9.28 6.89
C LEU A 53 2.88 7.84 6.73
N LEU A 54 3.41 7.07 5.76
CA LEU A 54 3.06 5.66 5.62
C LEU A 54 3.43 4.84 6.87
N ASN A 55 4.58 5.13 7.49
CA ASN A 55 5.01 4.46 8.72
C ASN A 55 4.06 4.77 9.88
N VAL A 56 3.53 5.99 9.97
CA VAL A 56 2.51 6.35 10.97
C VAL A 56 1.18 5.67 10.66
N ILE A 57 0.72 5.67 9.42
CA ILE A 57 -0.51 4.99 9.00
C ILE A 57 -0.41 3.49 9.32
N ASN A 58 0.72 2.84 9.01
CA ASN A 58 0.93 1.42 9.28
C ASN A 58 1.29 1.12 10.76
N ALA A 59 1.19 2.11 11.65
CA ALA A 59 1.49 1.99 13.09
C ALA A 59 2.92 1.49 13.40
N VAL A 60 3.89 1.72 12.50
CA VAL A 60 5.34 1.54 12.76
C VAL A 60 5.86 2.64 13.66
N TYR A 61 5.43 3.88 13.40
CA TYR A 61 5.75 5.03 14.25
C TYR A 61 4.49 5.54 14.94
N ARG A 62 4.63 5.85 16.21
CA ARG A 62 3.59 6.54 16.98
C ARG A 62 3.84 8.06 16.91
N PRO A 63 2.91 8.87 16.39
CA PRO A 63 3.08 10.30 16.32
C PRO A 63 3.09 10.91 17.72
N GLN A 64 3.79 12.02 17.91
CA GLN A 64 3.79 12.78 19.16
C GLN A 64 2.51 13.60 19.33
N LYS A 65 1.88 14.02 18.21
CA LYS A 65 0.61 14.73 18.21
C LYS A 65 -0.29 14.16 17.12
N GLY A 66 -1.60 14.35 17.30
CA GLY A 66 -2.59 13.88 16.37
C GLY A 66 -2.92 12.39 16.51
N ALA A 67 -3.70 11.87 15.57
CA ALA A 67 -4.15 10.49 15.58
C ALA A 67 -4.36 9.94 14.16
N VAL A 68 -4.26 8.61 14.04
CA VAL A 68 -4.69 7.86 12.84
C VAL A 68 -5.86 6.98 13.23
N ARG A 69 -6.93 7.06 12.45
CA ARG A 69 -8.16 6.29 12.65
C ARG A 69 -8.52 5.54 11.37
N PHE A 70 -8.96 4.31 11.54
CA PHE A 70 -9.50 3.49 10.46
C PHE A 70 -10.99 3.28 10.72
N LEU A 71 -11.81 3.52 9.69
CA LEU A 71 -13.26 3.40 9.76
C LEU A 71 -13.72 2.31 8.79
N PHE A 72 -13.68 1.06 9.21
CA PHE A 72 -14.12 -0.04 8.39
C PHE A 72 -15.53 -0.53 8.79
N LYS A 73 -16.48 -0.45 7.87
CA LYS A 73 -17.88 -0.85 8.10
C LYS A 73 -18.51 -0.15 9.31
N GLY A 74 -18.26 1.15 9.46
CA GLY A 74 -18.77 1.96 10.57
C GLY A 74 -18.11 1.72 11.92
N VAL A 75 -17.03 0.91 11.96
CA VAL A 75 -16.29 0.63 13.20
C VAL A 75 -14.95 1.32 13.17
N GLU A 76 -14.73 2.23 14.11
CA GLU A 76 -13.44 2.89 14.30
C GLU A 76 -12.41 1.94 14.93
N ARG A 77 -11.20 1.96 14.41
CA ARG A 77 -10.04 1.21 14.89
C ARG A 77 -8.81 2.13 14.95
N ARG A 78 -7.98 1.92 15.97
CA ARG A 78 -6.71 2.64 16.17
C ARG A 78 -5.61 1.62 16.50
N PRO A 79 -5.00 1.00 15.49
CA PRO A 79 -3.95 0.02 15.73
C PRO A 79 -2.74 0.69 16.39
N SER A 80 -2.15 0.01 17.37
CA SER A 80 -0.98 0.49 18.11
C SER A 80 0.35 -0.07 17.59
N HIS A 81 0.30 -1.04 16.68
CA HIS A 81 1.45 -1.70 16.08
C HIS A 81 1.08 -2.33 14.73
N PRO A 82 2.08 -2.64 13.84
CA PRO A 82 1.83 -3.11 12.47
C PRO A 82 0.97 -4.36 12.37
N GLN A 83 1.14 -5.34 13.27
CA GLN A 83 0.35 -6.57 13.25
C GLN A 83 -1.13 -6.29 13.56
N ALA A 84 -1.44 -5.29 14.40
CA ALA A 84 -2.81 -4.87 14.65
C ALA A 84 -3.41 -4.17 13.41
N ALA A 85 -2.61 -3.36 12.71
CA ALA A 85 -3.02 -2.76 11.43
C ALA A 85 -3.31 -3.85 10.37
N ALA A 86 -2.44 -4.85 10.25
CA ALA A 86 -2.65 -5.96 9.33
C ALA A 86 -3.92 -6.77 9.65
N ARG A 87 -4.24 -7.01 10.92
CA ARG A 87 -5.47 -7.72 11.34
C ARG A 87 -6.75 -7.00 10.99
N ILE A 88 -6.75 -5.68 10.90
CA ILE A 88 -7.91 -4.89 10.47
C ILE A 88 -8.02 -4.74 8.95
N GLY A 89 -7.06 -5.29 8.20
CA GLY A 89 -7.08 -5.29 6.73
C GLY A 89 -6.21 -4.21 6.09
N VAL A 90 -5.16 -3.75 6.77
CA VAL A 90 -4.13 -2.87 6.16
C VAL A 90 -2.96 -3.75 5.70
N ALA A 91 -2.61 -3.70 4.42
CA ALA A 91 -1.39 -4.32 3.90
C ALA A 91 -0.46 -3.25 3.31
N ARG A 92 0.83 -3.56 3.27
CA ARG A 92 1.85 -2.66 2.74
C ARG A 92 2.89 -3.40 1.91
N THR A 93 3.28 -2.81 0.76
CA THR A 93 4.55 -3.12 0.10
C THR A 93 5.66 -2.21 0.65
N PHE A 94 6.90 -2.59 0.45
CA PHE A 94 8.03 -1.81 0.93
C PHE A 94 8.83 -1.28 -0.27
N GLN A 95 9.46 -0.13 -0.12
CA GLN A 95 10.34 0.45 -1.15
C GLN A 95 11.44 -0.54 -1.56
N ASN A 96 12.09 -1.16 -0.58
CA ASN A 96 13.02 -2.27 -0.81
C ASN A 96 12.26 -3.59 -0.73
N ILE A 97 12.42 -4.44 -1.74
CA ILE A 97 11.77 -5.75 -1.82
C ILE A 97 12.06 -6.57 -0.57
N ALA A 98 11.01 -6.84 0.21
CA ALA A 98 11.09 -7.57 1.48
C ALA A 98 10.61 -9.03 1.32
N LEU A 99 11.03 -9.71 0.26
CA LEU A 99 10.70 -11.11 -0.01
C LEU A 99 11.72 -12.08 0.57
N PHE A 100 11.28 -13.27 0.92
CA PHE A 100 12.14 -14.38 1.32
C PHE A 100 12.81 -15.00 0.08
N LYS A 101 14.03 -14.58 -0.24
CA LYS A 101 14.73 -14.86 -1.50
C LYS A 101 14.89 -16.36 -1.80
N GLY A 102 15.01 -17.20 -0.77
CA GLY A 102 15.14 -18.66 -0.89
C GLY A 102 13.80 -19.39 -1.09
N MET A 103 12.69 -18.74 -0.85
CA MET A 103 11.34 -19.32 -1.01
C MET A 103 10.80 -19.07 -2.41
N SER A 104 9.89 -19.94 -2.87
CA SER A 104 9.19 -19.76 -4.14
C SER A 104 8.26 -18.54 -4.12
N ALA A 105 7.81 -18.09 -5.30
CA ALA A 105 6.78 -17.05 -5.39
C ALA A 105 5.52 -17.45 -4.63
N LEU A 106 5.02 -18.68 -4.83
CA LEU A 106 3.86 -19.22 -4.11
C LEU A 106 4.05 -19.17 -2.59
N ASP A 107 5.20 -19.63 -2.08
CA ASP A 107 5.45 -19.64 -0.63
C ASP A 107 5.52 -18.21 -0.07
N ASN A 108 6.09 -17.25 -0.81
CA ASN A 108 6.09 -15.85 -0.41
C ASN A 108 4.66 -15.30 -0.31
N LEU A 109 3.78 -15.57 -1.28
CA LEU A 109 2.39 -15.14 -1.21
C LEU A 109 1.66 -15.82 -0.04
N MET A 110 1.91 -17.11 0.20
CA MET A 110 1.34 -17.82 1.36
C MET A 110 1.70 -17.15 2.68
N THR A 111 2.92 -16.58 2.84
CA THR A 111 3.27 -15.83 4.06
C THR A 111 2.38 -14.61 4.28
N GLY A 112 1.95 -13.92 3.21
CA GLY A 112 1.02 -12.80 3.28
C GLY A 112 -0.36 -13.21 3.81
N HIS A 113 -0.78 -14.41 3.48
CA HIS A 113 -2.07 -14.95 3.89
C HIS A 113 -2.12 -15.54 5.31
N TYR A 114 -0.96 -15.76 5.94
CA TYR A 114 -0.85 -16.40 7.25
C TYR A 114 -1.64 -15.69 8.37
N LEU A 115 -1.82 -14.39 8.30
CA LEU A 115 -2.61 -13.62 9.27
C LEU A 115 -4.11 -13.95 9.25
N LYS A 116 -4.58 -14.62 8.21
CA LYS A 116 -5.98 -15.07 8.04
C LYS A 116 -6.19 -16.52 8.50
N MET A 117 -5.12 -17.24 8.80
CA MET A 117 -5.22 -18.63 9.28
C MET A 117 -5.59 -18.63 10.77
N HIS A 118 -6.65 -19.34 11.10
CA HIS A 118 -7.17 -19.46 12.46
C HIS A 118 -6.83 -20.80 13.12
N SER A 119 -6.20 -21.73 12.37
CA SER A 119 -5.79 -23.02 12.89
C SER A 119 -4.65 -22.88 13.91
N THR A 120 -4.78 -23.58 15.01
CA THR A 120 -3.74 -23.63 16.05
C THR A 120 -2.51 -24.42 15.56
N LEU A 121 -1.34 -24.16 16.16
CA LEU A 121 -0.11 -24.90 15.85
C LEU A 121 -0.26 -26.43 16.00
N LEU A 122 -1.12 -26.88 16.92
CA LEU A 122 -1.42 -28.31 17.13
C LEU A 122 -2.27 -28.89 15.99
N GLU A 123 -3.26 -28.15 15.49
CA GLU A 123 -4.08 -28.57 14.35
C GLU A 123 -3.27 -28.58 13.04
N GLN A 124 -2.31 -27.66 12.89
CA GLN A 124 -1.36 -27.65 11.79
C GLN A 124 -0.36 -28.79 11.85
N ALA A 125 0.13 -29.15 13.05
CA ALA A 125 1.08 -30.25 13.24
C ALA A 125 0.47 -31.64 12.98
N LEU A 126 -0.82 -31.83 13.25
CA LEU A 126 -1.52 -33.10 13.06
C LEU A 126 -1.98 -33.33 11.61
N TYR A 127 -1.90 -32.31 10.74
CA TYR A 127 -2.23 -32.36 9.29
C TYR A 127 -3.56 -33.10 8.98
N TRP A 128 -4.53 -33.11 9.90
CA TRP A 128 -5.78 -33.86 9.77
C TRP A 128 -7.02 -32.98 9.97
N GLY A 129 -8.01 -33.15 9.09
CA GLY A 129 -9.35 -32.61 9.23
C GLY A 129 -9.47 -31.11 8.90
N ARG A 130 -9.58 -30.24 9.91
CA ARG A 130 -9.80 -28.79 9.75
C ARG A 130 -8.60 -28.07 9.16
N GLY A 131 -7.38 -28.37 9.61
CA GLY A 131 -6.15 -27.71 9.15
C GLY A 131 -5.91 -27.92 7.66
N GLN A 132 -6.09 -29.13 7.12
CA GLN A 132 -5.92 -29.44 5.71
C GLN A 132 -6.96 -28.72 4.81
N ARG A 133 -8.23 -28.66 5.26
CA ARG A 133 -9.27 -27.95 4.51
C ARG A 133 -9.05 -26.43 4.50
N GLU A 134 -8.55 -25.90 5.60
CA GLU A 134 -8.19 -24.49 5.72
C GLU A 134 -7.01 -24.18 4.80
N GLU A 135 -5.93 -24.96 4.81
CA GLU A 135 -4.77 -24.79 3.93
C GLU A 135 -5.15 -24.87 2.44
N ILE A 136 -5.98 -25.84 2.04
CA ILE A 136 -6.46 -25.94 0.65
C ILE A 136 -7.24 -24.70 0.25
N ARG A 137 -8.08 -24.15 1.14
CA ARG A 137 -8.85 -22.92 0.88
C ARG A 137 -7.91 -21.71 0.73
N HIS A 138 -6.94 -21.57 1.62
CA HIS A 138 -5.96 -20.50 1.61
C HIS A 138 -5.07 -20.58 0.35
N ARG A 139 -4.63 -21.79 0.00
CA ARG A 139 -3.87 -22.00 -1.22
C ARG A 139 -4.65 -21.61 -2.47
N ARG A 140 -5.94 -21.93 -2.54
CA ARG A 140 -6.79 -21.51 -3.66
C ARG A 140 -6.84 -19.99 -3.80
N LYS A 141 -6.98 -19.25 -2.69
CA LYS A 141 -6.96 -17.78 -2.70
C LYS A 141 -5.62 -17.21 -3.18
N VAL A 142 -4.52 -17.83 -2.79
CA VAL A 142 -3.20 -17.44 -3.27
C VAL A 142 -3.02 -17.75 -4.75
N GLU A 143 -3.53 -18.89 -5.25
CA GLU A 143 -3.49 -19.20 -6.68
C GLU A 143 -4.36 -18.21 -7.48
N GLU A 144 -5.52 -17.75 -6.99
CA GLU A 144 -6.31 -16.67 -7.60
C GLU A 144 -5.48 -15.37 -7.76
N VAL A 145 -4.65 -15.03 -6.77
CA VAL A 145 -3.74 -13.87 -6.85
C VAL A 145 -2.59 -14.11 -7.84
N ILE A 146 -2.07 -15.34 -7.92
CA ILE A 146 -1.02 -15.72 -8.89
C ILE A 146 -1.55 -15.56 -10.32
N ASP A 147 -2.75 -16.06 -10.59
CA ASP A 147 -3.41 -15.96 -11.89
C ASP A 147 -3.70 -14.50 -12.24
N PHE A 148 -4.23 -13.72 -11.29
CA PHE A 148 -4.50 -12.29 -11.45
C PHE A 148 -3.23 -11.49 -11.84
N LEU A 149 -2.10 -11.78 -11.20
CA LEU A 149 -0.83 -11.09 -11.47
C LEU A 149 -0.05 -11.69 -12.65
N GLN A 150 -0.58 -12.75 -13.30
CA GLN A 150 0.06 -13.42 -14.44
C GLN A 150 1.47 -13.93 -14.11
N ILE A 151 1.61 -14.60 -12.96
CA ILE A 151 2.89 -15.14 -12.47
C ILE A 151 2.87 -16.67 -12.29
N GLU A 152 1.94 -17.37 -12.96
CA GLU A 152 1.78 -18.84 -12.88
C GLU A 152 3.05 -19.58 -13.30
N ALA A 153 3.70 -19.11 -14.37
CA ALA A 153 4.91 -19.72 -14.90
C ALA A 153 6.07 -19.72 -13.89
N ILE A 154 6.12 -18.75 -12.99
CA ILE A 154 7.19 -18.59 -12.01
C ILE A 154 6.81 -18.99 -10.59
N ARG A 155 5.58 -19.46 -10.35
CA ARG A 155 5.04 -19.71 -9.01
C ARG A 155 5.92 -20.62 -8.12
N LYS A 156 6.66 -21.57 -8.72
CA LYS A 156 7.59 -22.48 -8.03
C LYS A 156 9.05 -22.02 -8.05
N THR A 157 9.33 -20.90 -8.70
CA THR A 157 10.69 -20.36 -8.80
C THR A 157 11.06 -19.60 -7.53
N PRO A 158 12.26 -19.84 -6.94
CA PRO A 158 12.78 -19.03 -5.85
C PRO A 158 12.86 -17.55 -6.28
N VAL A 159 12.26 -16.66 -5.49
CA VAL A 159 12.11 -15.24 -5.89
C VAL A 159 13.44 -14.53 -6.05
N GLY A 160 14.49 -14.97 -5.37
CA GLY A 160 15.84 -14.40 -5.54
C GLY A 160 16.47 -14.64 -6.93
N ARG A 161 15.87 -15.51 -7.77
CA ARG A 161 16.28 -15.79 -9.15
C ARG A 161 15.47 -15.03 -10.19
N LEU A 162 14.42 -14.33 -9.77
CA LEU A 162 13.53 -13.62 -10.68
C LEU A 162 14.11 -12.25 -11.07
N PRO A 163 13.85 -11.76 -12.28
CA PRO A 163 14.04 -10.37 -12.64
C PRO A 163 13.35 -9.43 -11.68
N TYR A 164 13.87 -8.19 -11.55
CA TYR A 164 13.39 -7.24 -10.56
C TYR A 164 11.90 -6.93 -10.67
N GLY A 165 11.37 -6.70 -11.88
CA GLY A 165 9.95 -6.43 -12.11
C GLY A 165 9.05 -7.59 -11.65
N LEU A 166 9.47 -8.86 -11.87
CA LEU A 166 8.74 -10.02 -11.37
C LEU A 166 8.80 -10.14 -9.85
N GLN A 167 9.92 -9.77 -9.21
CA GLN A 167 9.99 -9.70 -7.75
C GLN A 167 9.00 -8.67 -7.20
N LYS A 168 8.87 -7.49 -7.83
CA LYS A 168 7.87 -6.46 -7.47
C LYS A 168 6.43 -6.97 -7.64
N ARG A 169 6.13 -7.75 -8.71
CA ARG A 169 4.81 -8.40 -8.85
C ARG A 169 4.54 -9.40 -7.71
N VAL A 170 5.53 -10.21 -7.34
CA VAL A 170 5.41 -11.14 -6.20
C VAL A 170 5.21 -10.38 -4.89
N GLU A 171 5.87 -9.23 -4.69
CA GLU A 171 5.68 -8.39 -3.51
C GLU A 171 4.24 -7.83 -3.42
N LEU A 172 3.71 -7.32 -4.55
CA LEU A 172 2.30 -6.92 -4.65
C LEU A 172 1.39 -8.11 -4.35
N GLY A 173 1.65 -9.28 -4.93
CA GLY A 173 0.88 -10.50 -4.71
C GLY A 173 0.86 -10.92 -3.24
N ARG A 174 1.99 -10.82 -2.53
CA ARG A 174 2.04 -11.11 -1.10
C ARG A 174 1.16 -10.15 -0.28
N ALA A 175 1.13 -8.87 -0.65
CA ALA A 175 0.26 -7.91 0.01
C ALA A 175 -1.23 -8.18 -0.31
N LEU A 176 -1.56 -8.55 -1.56
CA LEU A 176 -2.92 -8.90 -1.98
C LEU A 176 -3.41 -10.20 -1.35
N ALA A 177 -2.53 -11.18 -1.14
CA ALA A 177 -2.86 -12.42 -0.45
C ALA A 177 -3.41 -12.19 0.96
N ALA A 178 -3.10 -11.08 1.61
CA ALA A 178 -3.71 -10.66 2.86
C ALA A 178 -5.17 -10.17 2.72
N GLU A 179 -5.73 -10.11 1.49
CA GLU A 179 -7.07 -9.56 1.17
C GLU A 179 -7.28 -8.20 1.85
N PRO A 180 -6.47 -7.19 1.53
CA PRO A 180 -6.50 -5.92 2.23
C PRO A 180 -7.74 -5.09 1.86
N ARG A 181 -8.25 -4.33 2.82
CA ARG A 181 -9.20 -3.24 2.60
C ARG A 181 -8.49 -1.94 2.24
N LEU A 182 -7.29 -1.75 2.79
CA LEU A 182 -6.41 -0.64 2.52
C LEU A 182 -5.03 -1.17 2.16
N LEU A 183 -4.56 -0.85 0.97
CA LEU A 183 -3.25 -1.21 0.47
C LEU A 183 -2.35 0.02 0.42
N LEU A 184 -1.22 -0.03 1.11
CA LEU A 184 -0.20 1.00 1.13
C LEU A 184 0.92 0.60 0.18
N LEU A 185 1.10 1.33 -0.90
CA LEU A 185 2.13 1.10 -1.91
C LEU A 185 3.23 2.16 -1.80
N ASP A 186 4.44 1.72 -1.52
CA ASP A 186 5.60 2.60 -1.32
C ASP A 186 6.58 2.44 -2.49
N GLU A 187 6.48 3.35 -3.47
CA GLU A 187 7.25 3.37 -4.72
C GLU A 187 7.24 2.00 -5.45
N PRO A 188 6.05 1.45 -5.77
CA PRO A 188 5.94 0.11 -6.34
C PRO A 188 6.60 -0.02 -7.71
N MET A 189 6.80 1.07 -8.43
CA MET A 189 7.35 1.10 -9.79
C MET A 189 8.80 1.56 -9.86
N ALA A 190 9.44 1.84 -8.72
CA ALA A 190 10.84 2.24 -8.69
C ALA A 190 11.73 1.14 -9.30
N GLY A 191 12.65 1.53 -10.20
CA GLY A 191 13.59 0.62 -10.86
C GLY A 191 13.01 -0.25 -11.99
N MET A 192 11.74 -0.07 -12.36
CA MET A 192 11.09 -0.75 -13.47
C MET A 192 11.31 -0.02 -14.81
N ASN A 193 11.37 -0.79 -15.91
CA ASN A 193 11.31 -0.24 -17.25
C ASN A 193 9.88 0.23 -17.59
N LEU A 194 9.69 0.82 -18.77
CA LEU A 194 8.39 1.42 -19.17
C LEU A 194 7.27 0.37 -19.25
N GLU A 195 7.53 -0.79 -19.85
CA GLU A 195 6.54 -1.87 -20.00
C GLU A 195 6.14 -2.45 -18.63
N GLU A 196 7.12 -2.71 -17.76
CA GLU A 196 6.88 -3.18 -16.40
C GLU A 196 6.06 -2.17 -15.58
N LYS A 197 6.31 -0.85 -15.76
CA LYS A 197 5.52 0.21 -15.11
C LYS A 197 4.07 0.21 -15.61
N GLN A 198 3.85 0.09 -16.92
CA GLN A 198 2.51 0.04 -17.50
C GLN A 198 1.72 -1.17 -16.97
N ASP A 199 2.36 -2.34 -16.90
CA ASP A 199 1.76 -3.52 -16.31
C ASP A 199 1.40 -3.30 -14.83
N MET A 200 2.32 -2.70 -14.04
CA MET A 200 2.07 -2.43 -12.62
C MET A 200 0.93 -1.42 -12.44
N CYS A 201 0.85 -0.38 -13.27
CA CYS A 201 -0.29 0.56 -13.28
C CYS A 201 -1.60 -0.18 -13.50
N ARG A 202 -1.65 -1.05 -14.52
CA ARG A 202 -2.83 -1.87 -14.80
C ARG A 202 -3.21 -2.74 -13.60
N PHE A 203 -2.26 -3.45 -12.99
CA PHE A 203 -2.56 -4.27 -11.80
C PHE A 203 -3.07 -3.43 -10.63
N ILE A 204 -2.53 -2.23 -10.39
CA ILE A 204 -3.01 -1.34 -9.33
C ILE A 204 -4.46 -0.90 -9.60
N LEU A 205 -4.78 -0.55 -10.84
CA LEU A 205 -6.12 -0.21 -11.27
C LEU A 205 -7.09 -1.38 -11.10
N ASP A 206 -6.69 -2.56 -11.59
CA ASP A 206 -7.48 -3.79 -11.50
C ASP A 206 -7.71 -4.23 -10.04
N VAL A 207 -6.71 -4.06 -9.16
CA VAL A 207 -6.86 -4.31 -7.70
C VAL A 207 -7.92 -3.41 -7.10
N ASN A 208 -7.90 -2.12 -7.43
CA ASN A 208 -8.90 -1.19 -6.94
C ASN A 208 -10.29 -1.53 -7.48
N ASP A 209 -10.38 -1.92 -8.76
CA ASP A 209 -11.65 -2.19 -9.45
C ASP A 209 -12.28 -3.54 -9.07
N GLN A 210 -11.48 -4.61 -9.05
CA GLN A 210 -12.00 -5.99 -8.91
C GLN A 210 -12.09 -6.44 -7.45
N PHE A 211 -11.21 -5.91 -6.58
CA PHE A 211 -11.18 -6.29 -5.16
C PHE A 211 -11.74 -5.19 -4.24
N ASP A 212 -12.26 -4.09 -4.79
CA ASP A 212 -12.77 -2.94 -4.03
C ASP A 212 -11.74 -2.40 -3.01
N THR A 213 -10.45 -2.56 -3.30
CA THR A 213 -9.37 -2.21 -2.38
C THR A 213 -9.08 -0.71 -2.45
N THR A 214 -9.11 -0.03 -1.31
CA THR A 214 -8.64 1.35 -1.19
C THR A 214 -7.11 1.38 -1.25
N ILE A 215 -6.52 2.34 -1.95
CA ILE A 215 -5.08 2.40 -2.16
C ILE A 215 -4.50 3.74 -1.73
N VAL A 216 -3.44 3.72 -0.94
CA VAL A 216 -2.56 4.88 -0.72
C VAL A 216 -1.25 4.58 -1.43
N LEU A 217 -0.89 5.43 -2.39
CA LEU A 217 0.25 5.26 -3.27
C LEU A 217 1.28 6.35 -3.03
N ILE A 218 2.52 5.99 -2.72
CA ILE A 218 3.65 6.91 -2.86
C ILE A 218 4.33 6.62 -4.18
N GLU A 219 4.46 7.63 -5.02
CA GLU A 219 5.22 7.59 -6.26
C GLU A 219 5.86 8.96 -6.55
N HIS A 220 6.92 8.93 -7.33
CA HIS A 220 7.62 10.13 -7.79
C HIS A 220 7.49 10.35 -9.30
N ASP A 221 6.98 9.36 -10.04
CA ASP A 221 6.66 9.48 -11.45
C ASP A 221 5.32 10.20 -11.62
N MET A 222 5.38 11.51 -11.91
CA MET A 222 4.20 12.35 -12.01
C MET A 222 3.23 11.90 -13.11
N ALA A 223 3.74 11.34 -14.22
CA ALA A 223 2.88 10.86 -15.29
C ALA A 223 1.99 9.70 -14.78
N VAL A 224 2.61 8.75 -14.08
CA VAL A 224 1.90 7.64 -13.44
C VAL A 224 0.87 8.15 -12.43
N VAL A 225 1.29 9.03 -11.51
CA VAL A 225 0.41 9.57 -10.47
C VAL A 225 -0.82 10.23 -11.06
N MET A 226 -0.63 11.07 -12.09
CA MET A 226 -1.74 11.79 -12.72
C MET A 226 -2.69 10.88 -13.50
N ASP A 227 -2.21 9.74 -13.98
CA ASP A 227 -2.98 8.79 -14.79
C ASP A 227 -3.85 7.86 -13.93
N ILE A 228 -3.32 7.37 -12.80
CA ILE A 228 -3.99 6.32 -12.03
C ILE A 228 -4.69 6.80 -10.75
N SER A 229 -4.41 8.01 -10.26
CA SER A 229 -4.94 8.47 -8.97
C SER A 229 -6.25 9.24 -9.12
N ASP A 230 -7.16 9.02 -8.17
CA ASP A 230 -8.40 9.80 -8.04
C ASP A 230 -8.13 11.12 -7.32
N ARG A 231 -7.15 11.12 -6.40
CA ARG A 231 -6.78 12.25 -5.56
C ARG A 231 -5.29 12.24 -5.27
N VAL A 232 -4.71 13.43 -5.17
CA VAL A 232 -3.28 13.62 -4.91
C VAL A 232 -3.11 14.57 -3.72
N ALA A 233 -2.42 14.09 -2.69
CA ALA A 233 -1.95 14.89 -1.57
C ALA A 233 -0.46 15.19 -1.72
N VAL A 234 -0.06 16.44 -1.58
CA VAL A 234 1.33 16.87 -1.75
C VAL A 234 1.93 17.24 -0.40
N LEU A 235 3.03 16.59 -0.07
CA LEU A 235 3.82 16.93 1.10
C LEU A 235 5.08 17.71 0.71
N ASP A 236 5.41 18.69 1.54
CA ASP A 236 6.69 19.41 1.48
C ASP A 236 7.14 19.75 2.90
N TYR A 237 8.41 19.48 3.22
CA TYR A 237 9.00 19.66 4.56
C TYR A 237 8.08 19.21 5.71
N GLY A 238 7.45 18.05 5.55
CA GLY A 238 6.56 17.45 6.56
C GLY A 238 5.17 18.06 6.65
N ARG A 239 4.77 18.98 5.77
CA ARG A 239 3.45 19.61 5.73
C ARG A 239 2.70 19.27 4.47
N LYS A 240 1.39 19.17 4.55
CA LYS A 240 0.52 19.04 3.37
C LYS A 240 0.30 20.43 2.75
N ILE A 241 0.81 20.62 1.53
CA ILE A 241 0.75 21.91 0.82
C ILE A 241 -0.37 21.96 -0.24
N ALA A 242 -0.81 20.79 -0.73
CA ALA A 242 -1.95 20.69 -1.64
C ALA A 242 -2.66 19.35 -1.45
N ASP A 243 -3.93 19.28 -1.85
CA ASP A 243 -4.78 18.11 -1.74
C ASP A 243 -5.99 18.26 -2.67
N GLY A 244 -6.18 17.38 -3.64
CA GLY A 244 -7.28 17.48 -4.61
C GLY A 244 -7.12 16.54 -5.81
N PRO A 245 -8.01 16.66 -6.80
CA PRO A 245 -7.90 15.94 -8.06
C PRO A 245 -6.55 16.18 -8.76
N PRO A 246 -6.03 15.22 -9.53
CA PRO A 246 -4.73 15.36 -10.22
C PRO A 246 -4.58 16.63 -11.04
N GLY A 247 -5.64 17.04 -11.77
CA GLY A 247 -5.64 18.25 -12.59
C GLY A 247 -5.40 19.53 -11.79
N ASP A 248 -6.03 19.64 -10.62
CA ASP A 248 -5.91 20.83 -9.75
C ASP A 248 -4.51 20.89 -9.11
N VAL A 249 -3.98 19.74 -8.70
CA VAL A 249 -2.65 19.65 -8.10
C VAL A 249 -1.56 19.99 -9.10
N ARG A 250 -1.69 19.54 -10.34
CA ARG A 250 -0.72 19.82 -11.42
C ARG A 250 -0.53 21.31 -11.70
N GLY A 251 -1.60 22.09 -11.61
CA GLY A 251 -1.59 23.54 -11.83
C GLY A 251 -1.30 24.38 -10.60
N ASN A 252 -1.11 23.78 -9.43
CA ASN A 252 -0.97 24.51 -8.18
C ASN A 252 0.44 25.15 -8.06
N PRO A 253 0.53 26.51 -7.92
CA PRO A 253 1.82 27.21 -7.83
C PRO A 253 2.72 26.71 -6.71
N LYS A 254 2.16 26.38 -5.53
CA LYS A 254 2.93 25.86 -4.38
C LYS A 254 3.54 24.49 -4.69
N VAL A 255 2.85 23.65 -5.47
CA VAL A 255 3.35 22.34 -5.88
C VAL A 255 4.49 22.52 -6.88
N ILE A 256 4.32 23.39 -7.87
CA ILE A 256 5.36 23.70 -8.86
C ILE A 256 6.62 24.24 -8.16
N GLU A 257 6.45 25.17 -7.22
CA GLU A 257 7.54 25.73 -6.41
C GLU A 257 8.29 24.67 -5.63
N ALA A 258 7.57 23.75 -4.93
CA ALA A 258 8.17 22.67 -4.15
C ALA A 258 9.03 21.71 -4.99
N TYR A 259 8.67 21.48 -6.25
CA TYR A 259 9.42 20.58 -7.15
C TYR A 259 10.54 21.28 -7.94
N LEU A 260 10.37 22.51 -8.31
CA LEU A 260 11.39 23.26 -9.05
C LEU A 260 12.48 23.84 -8.15
N GLY A 261 12.21 23.94 -6.85
CA GLY A 261 13.02 24.68 -5.90
C GLY A 261 12.95 26.18 -6.21
N VAL A 262 12.68 27.01 -5.23
CA VAL A 262 12.95 28.43 -5.40
C VAL A 262 14.46 28.56 -5.42
N ALA A 263 15.01 28.95 -6.57
CA ALA A 263 16.35 29.50 -6.62
C ALA A 263 16.31 30.80 -5.81
N SER A 264 16.61 30.69 -4.52
CA SER A 264 16.83 31.81 -3.61
C SER A 264 18.31 32.10 -3.53
#